data_b50bcb448f2b3d9db5b61efd9d94186f
#
_entry.id   b50bcb448f2b3d9db5b61efd9d94186f
#
_cell.length_a   1.000
_cell.length_b   1.000
_cell.length_c   1.000
_cell.angle_alpha   90.00
_cell.angle_beta   90.00
_cell.angle_gamma   90.00
#
_symmetry.space_group_name_H-M   'P 1'
#
loop_
_entity.id
_entity.type
_entity.pdbx_description
1 polymer ?
#
loop_
_entity_poly.entity_id
_entity_poly.type
_entity_poly.pdbx_seq_one_letter_code
_entity_poly.pdbx_strand_id
1 'polypeptide(L)'
;MIAYDKIRPAIVRGLADYLGVQIIRGNQSAEAPRYPYGTYNITTIAGANNGTRQQHADGIDRLMVRSIWSFSFLSADYDESIILAVKAREWFEHTGRNWLAEHGVVAQSTTDITNRDNILTVEYERKNGFDVVFYVYDEVQNLAETNGYIEGADITPERTN
;
A
#
# COMPACT_ATOMS: atom_id res chain seq x y z
N MET A 1 2.52 5.42 12.77
CA MET A 1 1.38 4.62 12.25
C MET A 1 1.32 4.79 10.74
N ILE A 2 1.09 3.71 10.00
CA ILE A 2 0.94 3.77 8.54
C ILE A 2 -0.38 4.47 8.20
N ALA A 3 -0.32 5.52 7.38
CA ALA A 3 -1.49 6.33 7.01
C ALA A 3 -2.29 5.67 5.86
N TYR A 4 -2.91 4.51 6.11
CA TYR A 4 -3.68 3.77 5.09
C TYR A 4 -4.86 4.54 4.51
N ASP A 5 -5.44 5.43 5.30
CA ASP A 5 -6.51 6.34 4.88
C ASP A 5 -6.10 7.29 3.75
N LYS A 6 -4.79 7.60 3.64
CA LYS A 6 -4.20 8.42 2.58
C LYS A 6 -3.60 7.58 1.45
N ILE A 7 -2.86 6.53 1.80
CA ILE A 7 -2.15 5.65 0.85
C ILE A 7 -3.13 4.91 -0.05
N ARG A 8 -4.17 4.32 0.53
CA ARG A 8 -5.16 3.56 -0.22
C ARG A 8 -5.86 4.40 -1.29
N PRO A 9 -6.44 5.58 -1.00
CA PRO A 9 -7.03 6.41 -2.03
C PRO A 9 -6.03 6.83 -3.10
N ALA A 10 -4.79 7.14 -2.75
CA ALA A 10 -3.76 7.51 -3.71
C ALA A 10 -3.48 6.40 -4.73
N ILE A 11 -3.31 5.16 -4.27
CA ILE A 11 -3.08 4.00 -5.14
C ILE A 11 -4.31 3.73 -6.00
N VAL A 12 -5.49 3.61 -5.37
CA VAL A 12 -6.71 3.16 -6.05
C VAL A 12 -7.23 4.20 -7.04
N ARG A 13 -7.26 5.49 -6.66
CA ARG A 13 -7.71 6.57 -7.56
C ARG A 13 -6.73 6.80 -8.70
N GLY A 14 -5.43 6.88 -8.40
CA GLY A 14 -4.43 7.06 -9.45
C GLY A 14 -4.47 5.98 -10.51
N LEU A 15 -4.62 4.71 -10.10
CA LEU A 15 -4.76 3.60 -11.03
C LEU A 15 -6.11 3.62 -11.77
N ALA A 16 -7.21 3.90 -11.07
CA ALA A 16 -8.54 3.98 -11.68
C ALA A 16 -8.62 5.10 -12.74
N ASP A 17 -8.06 6.26 -12.46
CA ASP A 17 -8.01 7.40 -13.38
C ASP A 17 -7.17 7.07 -14.62
N TYR A 18 -6.04 6.38 -14.44
CA TYR A 18 -5.20 5.96 -15.56
C TYR A 18 -5.87 4.93 -16.46
N LEU A 19 -6.55 3.94 -15.87
CA LEU A 19 -7.20 2.86 -16.62
C LEU A 19 -8.57 3.26 -17.18
N GLY A 20 -9.22 4.28 -16.61
CA GLY A 20 -10.58 4.67 -16.96
C GLY A 20 -11.63 3.65 -16.50
N VAL A 21 -11.34 2.83 -15.50
CA VAL A 21 -12.26 1.83 -14.94
C VAL A 21 -12.37 1.96 -13.42
N GLN A 22 -13.50 1.51 -12.88
CA GLN A 22 -13.69 1.48 -11.44
C GLN A 22 -12.81 0.39 -10.79
N ILE A 23 -12.19 0.72 -9.65
CA ILE A 23 -11.43 -0.24 -8.86
C ILE A 23 -12.03 -0.29 -7.46
N ILE A 24 -12.46 -1.46 -7.04
CA ILE A 24 -13.10 -1.70 -5.75
C ILE A 24 -12.29 -2.67 -4.88
N ARG A 25 -12.55 -2.65 -3.60
CA ARG A 25 -11.99 -3.66 -2.71
C ARG A 25 -12.62 -5.02 -2.99
N GLY A 26 -11.80 -6.07 -3.12
CA GLY A 26 -12.29 -7.43 -3.22
C GLY A 26 -13.03 -7.87 -1.95
N ASN A 27 -13.92 -8.84 -2.10
CA ASN A 27 -14.71 -9.43 -1.00
C ASN A 27 -15.60 -8.42 -0.25
N GLN A 28 -16.14 -7.43 -0.95
CA GLN A 28 -17.19 -6.57 -0.40
C GLN A 28 -18.55 -7.20 -0.62
N SER A 29 -19.46 -6.98 0.35
CA SER A 29 -20.87 -7.42 0.26
C SER A 29 -21.70 -6.55 -0.72
N ALA A 30 -21.09 -5.51 -1.31
CA ALA A 30 -21.76 -4.63 -2.26
C ALA A 30 -21.87 -5.29 -3.62
N GLU A 31 -22.89 -4.87 -4.40
CA GLU A 31 -23.08 -5.28 -5.78
C GLU A 31 -21.83 -4.96 -6.62
N ALA A 32 -21.43 -5.90 -7.46
CA ALA A 32 -20.27 -5.72 -8.33
C ALA A 32 -20.54 -4.63 -9.38
N PRO A 33 -19.55 -3.81 -9.73
CA PRO A 33 -19.69 -2.85 -10.83
C PRO A 33 -19.95 -3.55 -12.16
N ARG A 34 -20.36 -2.76 -13.15
CA ARG A 34 -20.43 -3.26 -14.54
C ARG A 34 -19.02 -3.51 -15.07
N TYR A 35 -18.86 -4.54 -15.88
CA TYR A 35 -17.60 -4.80 -16.58
C TYR A 35 -17.25 -3.67 -17.57
N PRO A 36 -15.94 -3.42 -17.77
CA PRO A 36 -14.82 -3.98 -17.02
C PRO A 36 -14.57 -3.20 -15.72
N TYR A 37 -14.02 -3.86 -14.72
CA TYR A 37 -13.62 -3.23 -13.47
C TYR A 37 -12.39 -3.94 -12.84
N GLY A 38 -11.76 -3.28 -11.89
CA GLY A 38 -10.67 -3.86 -11.12
C GLY A 38 -11.05 -4.12 -9.68
N THR A 39 -10.37 -5.09 -9.06
CA THR A 39 -10.45 -5.34 -7.62
C THR A 39 -9.06 -5.31 -7.01
N TYR A 40 -8.97 -4.95 -5.73
CA TYR A 40 -7.75 -5.08 -4.95
C TYR A 40 -8.01 -5.73 -3.60
N ASN A 41 -7.02 -6.47 -3.12
CA ASN A 41 -6.95 -7.01 -1.76
C ASN A 41 -5.58 -6.71 -1.17
N ILE A 42 -5.54 -6.36 0.10
CA ILE A 42 -4.28 -6.19 0.83
C ILE A 42 -3.94 -7.54 1.48
N THR A 43 -2.95 -8.22 0.95
CA THR A 43 -2.53 -9.54 1.43
C THR A 43 -1.52 -9.45 2.57
N THR A 44 -0.69 -8.41 2.55
CA THR A 44 0.21 -8.07 3.66
C THR A 44 0.05 -6.59 3.97
N ILE A 45 -0.41 -6.28 5.18
CA ILE A 45 -0.63 -4.89 5.61
C ILE A 45 0.70 -4.23 5.93
N ALA A 46 1.48 -4.85 6.80
CA ALA A 46 2.81 -4.42 7.20
C ALA A 46 3.67 -5.67 7.41
N GLY A 47 4.60 -5.90 6.50
CA GLY A 47 5.56 -6.99 6.63
C GLY A 47 6.52 -6.77 7.79
N ALA A 48 6.96 -7.85 8.43
CA ALA A 48 8.01 -7.77 9.42
C ALA A 48 9.24 -7.10 8.79
N ASN A 49 9.78 -6.12 9.47
CA ASN A 49 10.97 -5.40 9.05
C ASN A 49 11.96 -5.40 10.20
N ASN A 50 13.15 -5.92 9.94
CA ASN A 50 14.28 -5.90 10.89
C ASN A 50 15.09 -4.59 10.78
N GLY A 51 14.60 -3.62 10.00
CA GLY A 51 15.24 -2.31 9.84
C GLY A 51 15.14 -1.46 11.11
N THR A 52 16.11 -0.57 11.28
CA THR A 52 16.09 0.43 12.33
C THR A 52 15.20 1.61 11.91
N ARG A 53 14.37 2.07 12.84
CA ARG A 53 13.60 3.30 12.66
C ARG A 53 14.56 4.49 12.58
N GLN A 54 14.42 5.30 11.53
CA GLN A 54 15.26 6.47 11.32
C GLN A 54 14.67 7.68 12.04
N GLN A 55 15.52 8.33 12.84
CA GLN A 55 15.17 9.59 13.49
C GLN A 55 15.34 10.75 12.51
N HIS A 56 14.36 11.63 12.46
CA HIS A 56 14.40 12.83 11.64
C HIS A 56 14.31 14.08 12.52
N ALA A 57 14.89 15.18 12.00
CA ALA A 57 14.93 16.47 12.71
C ALA A 57 13.54 17.12 12.89
N ASP A 58 12.52 16.61 12.19
CA ASP A 58 11.12 17.04 12.32
C ASP A 58 10.39 16.39 13.50
N GLY A 59 11.09 15.60 14.33
CA GLY A 59 10.50 14.89 15.47
C GLY A 59 9.64 13.68 15.08
N ILE A 60 9.69 13.23 13.83
CA ILE A 60 8.97 12.06 13.35
C ILE A 60 9.93 10.95 12.99
N ASP A 61 9.86 9.85 13.71
CA ASP A 61 10.65 8.66 13.41
C ASP A 61 9.95 7.84 12.32
N ARG A 62 10.70 7.47 11.28
CA ARG A 62 10.18 6.75 10.11
C ARG A 62 10.82 5.38 9.97
N LEU A 63 9.98 4.40 9.67
CA LEU A 63 10.41 3.05 9.30
C LEU A 63 9.75 2.69 7.97
N MET A 64 10.55 2.29 6.99
CA MET A 64 10.02 1.80 5.72
C MET A 64 9.53 0.36 5.91
N VAL A 65 8.27 0.11 5.65
CA VAL A 65 7.64 -1.21 5.78
C VAL A 65 7.09 -1.69 4.45
N ARG A 66 7.09 -3.01 4.27
CA ARG A 66 6.57 -3.67 3.07
C ARG A 66 5.08 -3.94 3.22
N SER A 67 4.31 -3.56 2.21
CA SER A 67 2.89 -3.92 2.05
C SER A 67 2.70 -4.62 0.71
N ILE A 68 1.90 -5.70 0.67
CA ILE A 68 1.63 -6.45 -0.56
C ILE A 68 0.16 -6.37 -0.88
N TRP A 69 -0.13 -5.96 -2.11
CA TRP A 69 -1.49 -5.81 -2.61
C TRP A 69 -1.68 -6.65 -3.86
N SER A 70 -2.78 -7.36 -3.92
CA SER A 70 -3.19 -8.17 -5.05
C SER A 70 -4.24 -7.44 -5.87
N PHE A 71 -3.97 -7.23 -7.15
CA PHE A 71 -4.90 -6.60 -8.10
C PHE A 71 -5.42 -7.63 -9.07
N SER A 72 -6.69 -7.53 -9.42
CA SER A 72 -7.31 -8.37 -10.44
C SER A 72 -8.27 -7.53 -11.27
N PHE A 73 -8.30 -7.79 -12.58
CA PHE A 73 -9.12 -7.07 -13.55
C PHE A 73 -10.10 -8.04 -14.17
N LEU A 74 -11.36 -7.66 -14.16
CA LEU A 74 -12.49 -8.49 -14.51
C LEU A 74 -13.20 -7.89 -15.75
N SER A 75 -13.49 -8.76 -16.72
CA SER A 75 -14.24 -8.41 -17.92
C SER A 75 -15.05 -9.60 -18.43
N ALA A 76 -16.06 -9.32 -19.21
CA ALA A 76 -16.74 -10.33 -20.01
C ALA A 76 -15.88 -10.79 -21.20
N ASP A 77 -14.95 -9.93 -21.65
CA ASP A 77 -14.01 -10.21 -22.74
C ASP A 77 -12.64 -10.62 -22.17
N TYR A 78 -12.09 -11.71 -22.72
CA TYR A 78 -10.82 -12.27 -22.26
C TYR A 78 -9.65 -11.33 -22.54
N ASP A 79 -9.58 -10.78 -23.75
CA ASP A 79 -8.48 -9.90 -24.14
C ASP A 79 -8.52 -8.58 -23.39
N GLU A 80 -9.71 -8.05 -23.12
CA GLU A 80 -9.89 -6.82 -22.34
C GLU A 80 -9.33 -6.97 -20.90
N SER A 81 -9.61 -8.09 -20.25
CA SER A 81 -9.09 -8.33 -18.90
C SER A 81 -7.56 -8.41 -18.86
N ILE A 82 -6.94 -9.01 -19.89
CA ILE A 82 -5.47 -9.08 -20.05
C ILE A 82 -4.92 -7.67 -20.30
N ILE A 83 -5.49 -6.91 -21.23
CA ILE A 83 -5.05 -5.55 -21.56
C ILE A 83 -5.08 -4.65 -20.33
N LEU A 84 -6.13 -4.72 -19.52
CA LEU A 84 -6.24 -3.96 -18.29
C LEU A 84 -5.14 -4.36 -17.28
N ALA A 85 -4.88 -5.65 -17.11
CA ALA A 85 -3.82 -6.12 -16.23
C ALA A 85 -2.44 -5.66 -16.69
N VAL A 86 -2.15 -5.71 -18.01
CA VAL A 86 -0.88 -5.23 -18.59
C VAL A 86 -0.72 -3.73 -18.37
N LYS A 87 -1.73 -2.92 -18.69
CA LYS A 87 -1.71 -1.47 -18.47
C LYS A 87 -1.54 -1.10 -16.99
N ALA A 88 -2.24 -1.81 -16.12
CA ALA A 88 -2.11 -1.58 -14.67
C ALA A 88 -0.70 -1.87 -14.18
N ARG A 89 -0.08 -2.97 -14.62
CA ARG A 89 1.29 -3.30 -14.28
C ARG A 89 2.27 -2.24 -14.80
N GLU A 90 2.11 -1.78 -16.05
CA GLU A 90 2.90 -0.70 -16.62
C GLU A 90 2.78 0.60 -15.81
N TRP A 91 1.58 0.91 -15.30
CA TRP A 91 1.39 2.08 -14.45
C TRP A 91 2.22 1.98 -13.16
N PHE A 92 2.22 0.84 -12.49
CA PHE A 92 3.03 0.65 -11.29
C PHE A 92 4.54 0.65 -11.58
N GLU A 93 4.96 0.12 -12.71
CA GLU A 93 6.37 0.02 -13.08
C GLU A 93 6.94 1.32 -13.65
N HIS A 94 6.12 2.16 -14.29
CA HIS A 94 6.56 3.36 -15.02
C HIS A 94 5.72 4.60 -14.77
N THR A 95 4.54 4.69 -15.38
CA THR A 95 3.81 5.95 -15.53
C THR A 95 3.25 6.49 -14.22
N GLY A 96 2.90 5.64 -13.28
CA GLY A 96 2.35 6.02 -11.97
C GLY A 96 3.39 6.25 -10.88
N ARG A 97 4.68 6.02 -11.15
CA ARG A 97 5.72 6.07 -10.10
C ARG A 97 5.86 7.45 -9.44
N ASN A 98 5.81 8.51 -10.23
CA ASN A 98 5.88 9.88 -9.69
C ASN A 98 4.67 10.19 -8.83
N TRP A 99 3.48 9.86 -9.32
CA TRP A 99 2.24 10.00 -8.55
C TRP A 99 2.30 9.27 -7.21
N LEU A 100 2.74 8.01 -7.20
CA LEU A 100 2.88 7.22 -5.98
C LEU A 100 3.90 7.84 -5.03
N ALA A 101 5.05 8.28 -5.53
CA ALA A 101 6.10 8.91 -4.74
C ALA A 101 5.63 10.20 -4.06
N GLU A 102 4.87 11.04 -4.75
CA GLU A 102 4.24 12.26 -4.19
C GLU A 102 3.28 11.95 -3.03
N HIS A 103 2.75 10.72 -2.99
CA HIS A 103 1.87 10.25 -1.93
C HIS A 103 2.57 9.34 -0.90
N GLY A 104 3.91 9.32 -0.90
CA GLY A 104 4.69 8.55 0.07
C GLY A 104 4.64 7.02 -0.15
N VAL A 105 4.39 6.58 -1.37
CA VAL A 105 4.30 5.16 -1.76
C VAL A 105 5.35 4.84 -2.81
N VAL A 106 6.06 3.75 -2.63
CA VAL A 106 7.00 3.22 -3.62
C VAL A 106 6.52 1.85 -4.08
N ALA A 107 6.16 1.72 -5.36
CA ALA A 107 5.96 0.42 -5.97
C ALA A 107 7.34 -0.20 -6.26
N GLN A 108 7.70 -1.22 -5.49
CA GLN A 108 9.02 -1.84 -5.57
C GLN A 108 9.10 -2.86 -6.70
N SER A 109 8.12 -3.77 -6.74
CA SER A 109 8.08 -4.86 -7.72
C SER A 109 6.66 -5.33 -7.95
N THR A 110 6.46 -5.95 -9.10
CA THR A 110 5.23 -6.63 -9.48
C THR A 110 5.51 -8.10 -9.74
N THR A 111 4.51 -8.96 -9.55
CA THR A 111 4.59 -10.35 -9.96
C THR A 111 4.19 -10.54 -11.42
N ASP A 112 4.28 -11.76 -11.91
CA ASP A 112 3.72 -12.13 -13.20
C ASP A 112 2.20 -11.95 -13.22
N ILE A 113 1.69 -11.56 -14.41
CA ILE A 113 0.25 -11.54 -14.65
C ILE A 113 -0.21 -12.98 -14.84
N THR A 114 -1.15 -13.40 -14.02
CA THR A 114 -1.69 -14.77 -14.04
C THR A 114 -3.19 -14.75 -14.26
N ASN A 115 -3.67 -15.80 -14.94
CA ASN A 115 -5.11 -16.06 -15.01
C ASN A 115 -5.62 -16.47 -13.62
N ARG A 116 -6.68 -15.80 -13.19
CA ARG A 116 -7.35 -15.99 -11.90
C ARG A 116 -8.84 -16.31 -12.07
N ASP A 117 -9.23 -16.82 -13.24
CA ASP A 117 -10.61 -17.19 -13.54
C ASP A 117 -11.16 -18.13 -12.48
N ASN A 118 -12.40 -17.90 -12.06
CA ASN A 118 -13.07 -18.74 -11.10
C ASN A 118 -14.03 -19.69 -11.85
N ILE A 119 -13.76 -20.98 -11.82
CA ILE A 119 -14.52 -22.03 -12.54
C ILE A 119 -15.92 -22.25 -11.92
N LEU A 120 -16.23 -21.61 -10.79
CA LEU A 120 -17.41 -21.92 -9.97
C LEU A 120 -18.67 -21.13 -10.34
N THR A 121 -18.66 -20.23 -11.31
CA THR A 121 -19.82 -19.46 -11.72
C THR A 121 -20.23 -19.82 -13.13
N VAL A 122 -21.55 -19.94 -13.34
CA VAL A 122 -22.19 -20.28 -14.64
C VAL A 122 -21.96 -19.21 -15.73
N GLU A 123 -21.52 -18.03 -15.34
CA GLU A 123 -21.06 -16.95 -16.22
C GLU A 123 -19.53 -16.89 -16.19
N TYR A 124 -18.91 -16.96 -17.37
CA TYR A 124 -17.46 -16.89 -17.53
C TYR A 124 -16.96 -15.48 -17.21
N GLU A 125 -16.64 -15.24 -15.95
CA GLU A 125 -15.95 -14.03 -15.53
C GLU A 125 -14.45 -14.19 -15.80
N ARG A 126 -13.94 -13.43 -16.76
CA ARG A 126 -12.52 -13.43 -17.10
C ARG A 126 -11.77 -12.54 -16.12
N LYS A 127 -10.80 -13.13 -15.45
CA LYS A 127 -10.06 -12.48 -14.39
C LYS A 127 -8.57 -12.69 -14.56
N ASN A 128 -7.82 -11.62 -14.74
CA ASN A 128 -6.38 -11.62 -14.79
C ASN A 128 -5.81 -10.66 -13.76
N GLY A 129 -4.70 -10.99 -13.15
CA GLY A 129 -4.15 -10.15 -12.08
C GLY A 129 -2.72 -10.47 -11.71
N PHE A 130 -2.19 -9.64 -10.82
CA PHE A 130 -0.82 -9.69 -10.30
C PHE A 130 -0.77 -9.08 -8.92
N ASP A 131 0.34 -9.29 -8.23
CA ASP A 131 0.60 -8.69 -6.93
C ASP A 131 1.63 -7.58 -7.06
N VAL A 132 1.50 -6.55 -6.23
CA VAL A 132 2.44 -5.43 -6.15
C VAL A 132 3.00 -5.36 -4.73
N VAL A 133 4.32 -5.29 -4.64
CA VAL A 133 5.03 -5.02 -3.40
C VAL A 133 5.24 -3.51 -3.28
N PHE A 134 4.66 -2.92 -2.27
CA PHE A 134 4.85 -1.52 -1.93
C PHE A 134 5.76 -1.35 -0.72
N TYR A 135 6.53 -0.29 -0.72
CA TYR A 135 7.11 0.28 0.49
C TYR A 135 6.34 1.54 0.87
N VAL A 136 6.00 1.63 2.15
CA VAL A 136 5.31 2.76 2.76
C VAL A 136 6.00 3.12 4.07
N TYR A 137 5.84 4.35 4.53
CA TYR A 137 6.39 4.77 5.81
C TYR A 137 5.43 4.47 6.97
N ASP A 138 5.97 3.83 8.00
CA ASP A 138 5.37 3.78 9.32
C ASP A 138 5.98 4.92 10.16
N GLU A 139 5.16 5.91 10.46
CA GLU A 139 5.58 7.13 11.14
C GLU A 139 5.12 7.12 12.60
N VAL A 140 6.03 7.47 13.51
CA VAL A 140 5.75 7.61 14.93
C VAL A 140 6.33 8.92 15.42
N GLN A 141 5.56 9.71 16.17
CA GLN A 141 6.10 10.89 16.81
C GLN A 141 7.16 10.51 17.84
N ASN A 142 8.30 11.17 17.78
CA ASN A 142 9.36 10.98 18.76
C ASN A 142 8.98 11.74 20.04
N LEU A 143 8.53 11.00 21.05
CA LEU A 143 8.17 11.57 22.36
C LEU A 143 9.38 11.98 23.21
N ALA A 144 10.61 11.68 22.78
CA ALA A 144 11.81 12.00 23.52
C ALA A 144 12.05 13.52 23.64
N GLU A 145 11.54 14.32 22.70
CA GLU A 145 11.60 15.78 22.79
C GLU A 145 10.49 16.40 23.65
N THR A 146 9.46 15.65 24.02
CA THR A 146 8.33 16.14 24.84
C THR A 146 8.56 15.90 26.33
N ASN A 147 9.44 14.99 26.71
CA ASN A 147 9.88 14.82 28.08
C ASN A 147 11.09 15.74 28.29
N GLY A 148 10.76 16.97 28.68
CA GLY A 148 11.74 17.94 29.08
C GLY A 148 12.79 17.32 29.98
N TYR A 149 14.03 17.73 29.79
CA TYR A 149 15.17 17.52 30.64
C TYR A 149 14.71 17.20 32.05
N ILE A 150 15.12 16.05 32.60
CA ILE A 150 15.19 15.86 34.05
C ILE A 150 16.32 16.76 34.48
N GLU A 151 15.97 18.00 34.81
CA GLU A 151 16.89 18.92 35.46
C GLU A 151 17.30 18.28 36.80
N GLY A 152 18.56 17.91 36.83
CA GLY A 152 19.38 17.81 38.03
C GLY A 152 18.74 17.12 39.25
N ALA A 153 18.94 15.81 39.39
CA ALA A 153 18.97 15.24 40.71
C ALA A 153 20.21 15.82 41.42
N ASP A 154 20.02 16.81 42.28
CA ASP A 154 21.03 17.26 43.25
C ASP A 154 21.37 16.09 44.19
N ILE A 155 22.43 15.40 43.86
CA ILE A 155 23.06 14.44 44.79
C ILE A 155 23.84 15.25 45.81
N THR A 156 23.21 15.59 46.91
CA THR A 156 23.91 16.12 48.08
C THR A 156 24.62 14.96 48.74
N PRO A 157 25.97 14.96 48.82
CA PRO A 157 26.68 13.89 49.55
C PRO A 157 26.45 14.06 51.04
N GLU A 158 25.85 13.08 51.68
CA GLU A 158 25.83 13.00 53.15
C GLU A 158 27.25 12.93 53.70
N ARG A 159 27.62 13.91 54.50
CA ARG A 159 28.81 13.87 55.31
C ARG A 159 28.57 12.90 56.45
N THR A 160 29.24 11.79 56.44
CA THR A 160 29.42 10.91 57.62
C THR A 160 30.44 11.56 58.59
N ASN A 161 29.96 11.82 59.83
CA ASN A 161 30.83 12.08 60.96
C ASN A 161 31.39 10.78 61.52
#